data_f325fff66d5ad25cc51fddbe795ff95a
#
_entry.id   f325fff66d5ad25cc51fddbe795ff95a
#
_cell.length_a   1.000
_cell.length_b   1.000
_cell.length_c   1.000
_cell.angle_alpha   90.00
_cell.angle_beta   90.00
_cell.angle_gamma   90.00
#
_symmetry.space_group_name_H-M   'P 1'
#
loop_
_entity.id
_entity.type
_entity.pdbx_description
1 polymer ?
#
loop_
_entity_poly.entity_id
_entity_poly.type
_entity_poly.pdbx_seq_one_letter_code
_entity_poly.pdbx_strand_id
1 'polypeptide(L)'
;MANADRPGWQLGTLRGVPVYIGRTWPIIAVVVIATFGPQVADAYPDLGAGAYIVAFIYTLLLLLSVVAHEAAHALVGQWRGYHVRRIVADLWGGHTAYDTDDSSPMSSALVAVVGPLANAVLALAGWLALHAVADDREVARLLIGAVVFTNGFVAIFNLLPGMPLDGGFILDAVVWRLTGSRSAGLLVAGWCGRVVAVGFVGWTVVRPLVRGETPQTFYVLWSVLIAGFLWVGAGNAIARARAGRLFARVRVRDVLRPAAIAPDTALAAQLPQATDVVVVDQRGVPWGVIAPAELQRAAGPGLQEVRAAALARVQPAGWVAEVPSVDVDVTALVRAAQDVGGAIQELLVVVDGQPAGLVAIQALGDALAAAERPTSAPV
;
A
#
# COMPACT_ATOMS: atom_id res chain seq x y z
N MET A 1 25.04 0.05 -3.34
CA MET A 1 23.75 0.15 -4.08
C MET A 1 22.65 0.72 -3.18
N ALA A 2 22.75 2.00 -2.76
CA ALA A 2 21.87 2.56 -1.70
C ALA A 2 21.02 3.76 -2.17
N ASN A 3 20.83 3.99 -3.46
CA ASN A 3 20.17 5.22 -3.95
C ASN A 3 18.95 5.01 -4.87
N ALA A 4 18.57 3.78 -5.18
CA ALA A 4 17.44 3.50 -6.10
C ALA A 4 16.05 3.54 -5.44
N ASP A 5 15.97 3.52 -4.10
CA ASP A 5 14.70 3.34 -3.35
C ASP A 5 14.21 4.59 -2.57
N ARG A 6 14.82 5.75 -2.76
CA ARG A 6 14.35 6.96 -2.07
C ARG A 6 13.19 7.58 -2.84
N PRO A 7 11.98 7.69 -2.22
CA PRO A 7 10.79 8.19 -2.90
C PRO A 7 10.85 9.71 -3.18
N GLY A 8 11.85 10.41 -2.63
CA GLY A 8 12.00 11.85 -2.75
C GLY A 8 13.11 12.41 -1.86
N TRP A 9 12.99 13.69 -1.48
CA TRP A 9 13.90 14.39 -0.57
C TRP A 9 13.51 14.15 0.87
N GLN A 10 14.43 13.72 1.69
CA GLN A 10 14.19 13.50 3.12
C GLN A 10 14.17 14.84 3.86
N LEU A 11 13.05 15.15 4.51
CA LEU A 11 12.90 16.34 5.38
C LEU A 11 13.49 16.12 6.77
N GLY A 12 13.39 14.88 7.29
CA GLY A 12 13.80 14.55 8.64
C GLY A 12 13.26 13.20 9.07
N THR A 13 13.13 13.01 10.39
CA THR A 13 12.56 11.78 10.98
C THR A 13 11.55 12.16 12.06
N LEU A 14 10.43 11.43 12.11
CA LEU A 14 9.41 11.54 13.14
C LEU A 14 9.36 10.23 13.93
N ARG A 15 9.78 10.21 15.19
CA ARG A 15 9.88 9.00 16.03
C ARG A 15 10.60 7.84 15.33
N GLY A 16 11.71 8.14 14.64
CA GLY A 16 12.49 7.14 13.91
C GLY A 16 12.00 6.83 12.50
N VAL A 17 10.82 7.33 12.10
CA VAL A 17 10.27 7.15 10.74
C VAL A 17 10.77 8.26 9.83
N PRO A 18 11.42 7.97 8.70
CA PRO A 18 11.87 8.98 7.77
C PRO A 18 10.68 9.63 7.05
N VAL A 19 10.72 10.96 6.96
CA VAL A 19 9.71 11.80 6.27
C VAL A 19 10.30 12.33 4.98
N TYR A 20 9.62 12.13 3.86
CA TYR A 20 10.04 12.53 2.52
C TYR A 20 9.06 13.50 1.87
N ILE A 21 9.58 14.44 1.10
CA ILE A 21 8.82 15.14 0.06
C ILE A 21 8.98 14.33 -1.25
N GLY A 22 7.87 13.92 -1.84
CA GLY A 22 7.85 13.21 -3.12
C GLY A 22 8.44 14.04 -4.26
N ARG A 23 9.01 13.38 -5.24
CA ARG A 23 9.64 14.04 -6.41
C ARG A 23 8.65 14.83 -7.27
N THR A 24 7.37 14.57 -7.13
CA THR A 24 6.28 15.26 -7.85
C THR A 24 5.80 16.53 -7.14
N TRP A 25 6.22 16.76 -5.88
CA TRP A 25 5.83 17.95 -5.13
C TRP A 25 6.13 19.29 -5.83
N PRO A 26 7.29 19.49 -6.49
CA PRO A 26 7.55 20.73 -7.24
C PRO A 26 6.51 21.04 -8.32
N ILE A 27 5.89 20.00 -8.90
CA ILE A 27 4.82 20.17 -9.90
C ILE A 27 3.61 20.83 -9.23
N ILE A 28 3.22 20.36 -8.03
CA ILE A 28 2.12 20.97 -7.24
C ILE A 28 2.47 22.40 -6.92
N ALA A 29 3.69 22.66 -6.44
CA ALA A 29 4.13 24.00 -6.10
C ALA A 29 3.98 24.96 -7.29
N VAL A 30 4.44 24.55 -8.48
CA VAL A 30 4.27 25.35 -9.69
C VAL A 30 2.81 25.56 -10.04
N VAL A 31 1.97 24.51 -9.98
CA VAL A 31 0.53 24.62 -10.29
C VAL A 31 -0.18 25.55 -9.29
N VAL A 32 0.08 25.41 -7.99
CA VAL A 32 -0.52 26.28 -6.97
C VAL A 32 -0.08 27.73 -7.16
N ILE A 33 1.21 27.98 -7.37
CA ILE A 33 1.73 29.35 -7.57
C ILE A 33 1.17 29.96 -8.86
N ALA A 34 1.09 29.18 -9.96
CA ALA A 34 0.58 29.66 -11.23
C ALA A 34 -0.94 29.92 -11.24
N THR A 35 -1.71 29.22 -10.39
CA THR A 35 -3.16 29.36 -10.30
C THR A 35 -3.56 30.34 -9.20
N PHE A 36 -2.96 30.28 -8.04
CA PHE A 36 -3.30 31.13 -6.89
C PHE A 36 -2.61 32.50 -6.94
N GLY A 37 -1.38 32.58 -7.48
CA GLY A 37 -0.63 33.84 -7.61
C GLY A 37 -1.39 34.94 -8.36
N PRO A 38 -1.91 34.70 -9.58
CA PRO A 38 -2.74 35.65 -10.31
C PRO A 38 -3.98 36.09 -9.52
N GLN A 39 -4.67 35.16 -8.85
CA GLN A 39 -5.85 35.47 -8.05
C GLN A 39 -5.50 36.42 -6.88
N VAL A 40 -4.34 36.21 -6.23
CA VAL A 40 -3.84 37.13 -5.21
C VAL A 40 -3.46 38.48 -5.80
N ALA A 41 -2.82 38.51 -6.97
CA ALA A 41 -2.46 39.77 -7.65
C ALA A 41 -3.69 40.58 -8.06
N ASP A 42 -4.75 39.92 -8.53
CA ASP A 42 -6.00 40.57 -8.89
C ASP A 42 -6.75 41.11 -7.66
N ALA A 43 -6.72 40.37 -6.54
CA ALA A 43 -7.37 40.78 -5.29
C ALA A 43 -6.58 41.87 -4.54
N TYR A 44 -5.26 41.88 -4.67
CA TYR A 44 -4.34 42.82 -3.97
C TYR A 44 -3.30 43.41 -4.94
N PRO A 45 -3.72 44.34 -5.83
CA PRO A 45 -2.85 44.90 -6.86
C PRO A 45 -1.56 45.57 -6.32
N ASP A 46 -1.64 46.11 -5.10
CA ASP A 46 -0.52 46.80 -4.45
C ASP A 46 0.64 45.86 -4.10
N LEU A 47 0.39 44.54 -4.03
CA LEU A 47 1.45 43.55 -3.79
C LEU A 47 2.37 43.37 -5.01
N GLY A 48 1.93 43.64 -6.20
CA GLY A 48 2.71 43.39 -7.43
C GLY A 48 3.26 41.97 -7.47
N ALA A 49 4.58 41.84 -7.64
CA ALA A 49 5.26 40.52 -7.62
C ALA A 49 5.19 39.80 -6.26
N GLY A 50 4.90 40.51 -5.17
CA GLY A 50 4.70 39.94 -3.83
C GLY A 50 3.53 38.96 -3.75
N ALA A 51 2.53 39.08 -4.67
CA ALA A 51 1.42 38.13 -4.76
C ALA A 51 1.90 36.67 -4.99
N TYR A 52 2.96 36.47 -5.77
CA TYR A 52 3.57 35.15 -5.99
C TYR A 52 4.34 34.64 -4.78
N ILE A 53 4.89 35.54 -3.95
CA ILE A 53 5.46 35.16 -2.65
C ILE A 53 4.38 34.66 -1.71
N VAL A 54 3.22 35.31 -1.67
CA VAL A 54 2.04 34.86 -0.90
C VAL A 54 1.59 33.48 -1.36
N ALA A 55 1.52 33.24 -2.68
CA ALA A 55 1.17 31.93 -3.22
C ALA A 55 2.22 30.85 -2.88
N PHE A 56 3.51 31.21 -2.87
CA PHE A 56 4.57 30.31 -2.43
C PHE A 56 4.46 29.97 -0.93
N ILE A 57 4.20 30.95 -0.08
CA ILE A 57 3.96 30.71 1.36
C ILE A 57 2.75 29.80 1.56
N TYR A 58 1.65 30.02 0.83
CA TYR A 58 0.50 29.13 0.87
C TYR A 58 0.85 27.70 0.45
N THR A 59 1.67 27.52 -0.58
CA THR A 59 2.16 26.21 -1.01
C THR A 59 2.95 25.50 0.09
N LEU A 60 3.78 26.20 0.84
CA LEU A 60 4.48 25.63 2.01
C LEU A 60 3.52 25.25 3.14
N LEU A 61 2.50 26.07 3.40
CA LEU A 61 1.46 25.75 4.39
C LEU A 61 0.64 24.52 3.97
N LEU A 62 0.37 24.39 2.68
CA LEU A 62 -0.28 23.19 2.13
C LEU A 62 0.60 21.93 2.33
N LEU A 63 1.91 22.02 2.05
CA LEU A 63 2.85 20.92 2.33
C LEU A 63 2.83 20.53 3.80
N LEU A 64 2.89 21.50 4.72
CA LEU A 64 2.84 21.23 6.14
C LEU A 64 1.52 20.58 6.56
N SER A 65 0.40 20.96 5.96
CA SER A 65 -0.91 20.32 6.18
C SER A 65 -0.93 18.86 5.76
N VAL A 66 -0.36 18.53 4.58
CA VAL A 66 -0.22 17.14 4.11
C VAL A 66 0.71 16.34 5.02
N VAL A 67 1.86 16.91 5.40
CA VAL A 67 2.79 16.24 6.32
C VAL A 67 2.14 16.00 7.69
N ALA A 68 1.35 16.94 8.21
CA ALA A 68 0.66 16.79 9.49
C ALA A 68 -0.40 15.68 9.43
N HIS A 69 -1.15 15.60 8.32
CA HIS A 69 -2.11 14.53 8.04
C HIS A 69 -1.44 13.15 8.04
N GLU A 70 -0.36 12.98 7.26
CA GLU A 70 0.38 11.73 7.18
C GLU A 70 1.09 11.36 8.49
N ALA A 71 1.60 12.38 9.20
CA ALA A 71 2.20 12.19 10.52
C ALA A 71 1.18 11.66 11.53
N ALA A 72 -0.08 12.12 11.47
CA ALA A 72 -1.15 11.61 12.33
C ALA A 72 -1.40 10.12 12.07
N HIS A 73 -1.51 9.70 10.80
CA HIS A 73 -1.61 8.30 10.44
C HIS A 73 -0.42 7.48 10.97
N ALA A 74 0.81 7.96 10.75
CA ALA A 74 2.03 7.28 11.18
C ALA A 74 2.11 7.10 12.70
N LEU A 75 1.81 8.16 13.46
CA LEU A 75 1.86 8.13 14.93
C LEU A 75 0.85 7.17 15.53
N VAL A 76 -0.39 7.19 15.02
CA VAL A 76 -1.44 6.27 15.50
C VAL A 76 -1.18 4.85 15.00
N GLY A 77 -0.64 4.68 13.78
CA GLY A 77 -0.18 3.39 13.28
C GLY A 77 0.87 2.76 14.19
N GLN A 78 1.93 3.52 14.56
CA GLN A 78 2.94 3.05 15.53
C GLN A 78 2.34 2.71 16.90
N TRP A 79 1.44 3.57 17.40
CA TRP A 79 0.74 3.31 18.67
C TRP A 79 -0.10 2.02 18.61
N ARG A 80 -0.65 1.68 17.44
CA ARG A 80 -1.39 0.42 17.20
C ARG A 80 -0.50 -0.77 16.89
N GLY A 81 0.83 -0.62 16.96
CA GLY A 81 1.79 -1.69 16.73
C GLY A 81 2.17 -1.90 15.25
N TYR A 82 1.74 -1.01 14.34
CA TYR A 82 2.15 -1.12 12.94
C TYR A 82 3.61 -0.71 12.76
N HIS A 83 4.35 -1.49 12.00
CA HIS A 83 5.69 -1.09 11.59
C HIS A 83 5.60 -0.06 10.46
N VAL A 84 5.84 1.22 10.81
CA VAL A 84 5.80 2.33 9.84
C VAL A 84 7.17 2.48 9.20
N ARG A 85 7.27 2.24 7.91
CA ARG A 85 8.55 2.28 7.16
C ARG A 85 8.94 3.70 6.76
N ARG A 86 8.01 4.50 6.29
CA ARG A 86 8.24 5.87 5.80
C ARG A 86 6.95 6.66 5.67
N ILE A 87 7.09 7.97 5.70
CA ILE A 87 6.04 8.96 5.40
C ILE A 87 6.47 9.69 4.13
N VAL A 88 5.58 9.82 3.15
CA VAL A 88 5.85 10.53 1.88
C VAL A 88 4.73 11.51 1.62
N ALA A 89 5.05 12.81 1.52
CA ALA A 89 4.13 13.83 1.00
C ALA A 89 4.32 13.93 -0.52
N ASP A 90 3.31 13.60 -1.31
CA ASP A 90 3.37 13.50 -2.77
C ASP A 90 2.20 14.23 -3.46
N LEU A 91 2.20 14.27 -4.82
CA LEU A 91 1.20 14.91 -5.67
C LEU A 91 -0.24 14.41 -5.40
N TRP A 92 -0.38 13.12 -5.16
CA TRP A 92 -1.68 12.47 -4.98
C TRP A 92 -2.15 12.43 -3.51
N GLY A 93 -1.67 13.35 -2.68
CA GLY A 93 -1.74 13.31 -1.23
C GLY A 93 -0.49 12.63 -0.67
N GLY A 94 -0.40 12.49 0.64
CA GLY A 94 0.65 11.71 1.24
C GLY A 94 0.34 10.22 1.21
N HIS A 95 1.32 9.41 1.53
CA HIS A 95 1.08 8.03 1.90
C HIS A 95 2.07 7.57 2.97
N THR A 96 1.54 6.88 3.95
CA THR A 96 2.33 6.22 4.99
C THR A 96 2.42 4.74 4.68
N ALA A 97 3.63 4.23 4.49
CA ALA A 97 3.86 2.81 4.21
C ALA A 97 3.92 2.02 5.50
N TYR A 98 3.03 1.04 5.65
CA TYR A 98 2.93 0.15 6.80
C TYR A 98 3.18 -1.31 6.42
N ASP A 99 3.76 -2.07 7.35
CA ASP A 99 3.60 -3.52 7.40
C ASP A 99 2.37 -3.82 8.29
N THR A 100 1.36 -4.47 7.71
CA THR A 100 0.04 -4.64 8.33
C THR A 100 -0.32 -6.09 8.61
N ASP A 101 0.65 -6.93 8.95
CA ASP A 101 0.44 -8.37 9.11
C ASP A 101 -0.57 -8.69 10.22
N ASP A 102 -0.58 -7.91 11.31
CA ASP A 102 -1.50 -8.07 12.45
C ASP A 102 -2.58 -7.00 12.51
N SER A 103 -3.03 -6.48 11.36
CA SER A 103 -4.05 -5.43 11.36
C SER A 103 -5.43 -5.95 11.82
N SER A 104 -6.09 -5.19 12.70
CA SER A 104 -7.46 -5.42 13.08
C SER A 104 -8.40 -4.36 12.47
N PRO A 105 -9.72 -4.65 12.31
CA PRO A 105 -10.67 -3.66 11.82
C PRO A 105 -10.65 -2.36 12.63
N MET A 106 -10.56 -2.46 13.96
CA MET A 106 -10.52 -1.30 14.84
C MET A 106 -9.23 -0.49 14.65
N SER A 107 -8.08 -1.15 14.51
CA SER A 107 -6.81 -0.47 14.27
C SER A 107 -6.82 0.25 12.91
N SER A 108 -7.34 -0.40 11.86
CA SER A 108 -7.48 0.21 10.53
C SER A 108 -8.38 1.44 10.55
N ALA A 109 -9.53 1.37 11.24
CA ALA A 109 -10.44 2.52 11.37
C ALA A 109 -9.82 3.68 12.14
N LEU A 110 -9.13 3.40 13.27
CA LEU A 110 -8.47 4.42 14.08
C LEU A 110 -7.34 5.11 13.29
N VAL A 111 -6.52 4.35 12.59
CA VAL A 111 -5.48 4.93 11.73
C VAL A 111 -6.11 5.77 10.63
N ALA A 112 -7.18 5.32 9.99
CA ALA A 112 -7.81 6.06 8.90
C ALA A 112 -8.46 7.38 9.34
N VAL A 113 -9.07 7.46 10.51
CA VAL A 113 -9.80 8.66 10.96
C VAL A 113 -8.88 9.81 11.39
N VAL A 114 -7.64 9.51 11.82
CA VAL A 114 -6.79 10.55 12.44
C VAL A 114 -6.18 11.54 11.47
N GLY A 115 -5.99 11.18 10.19
CA GLY A 115 -5.56 12.12 9.15
C GLY A 115 -6.59 13.23 8.92
N PRO A 116 -7.85 12.89 8.57
CA PRO A 116 -8.94 13.86 8.49
C PRO A 116 -9.12 14.68 9.78
N LEU A 117 -8.97 14.04 10.95
CA LEU A 117 -9.06 14.73 12.24
C LEU A 117 -7.93 15.75 12.41
N ALA A 118 -6.71 15.45 12.00
CA ALA A 118 -5.59 16.41 12.03
C ALA A 118 -5.88 17.62 11.14
N ASN A 119 -6.40 17.42 9.94
CA ASN A 119 -6.84 18.54 9.10
C ASN A 119 -8.00 19.33 9.72
N ALA A 120 -8.99 18.67 10.34
CA ALA A 120 -10.07 19.36 11.02
C ALA A 120 -9.56 20.21 12.19
N VAL A 121 -8.57 19.73 12.95
CA VAL A 121 -7.91 20.49 14.02
C VAL A 121 -7.15 21.70 13.46
N LEU A 122 -6.42 21.53 12.34
CA LEU A 122 -5.74 22.65 11.67
C LEU A 122 -6.73 23.69 11.13
N ALA A 123 -7.85 23.25 10.55
CA ALA A 123 -8.91 24.15 10.12
C ALA A 123 -9.52 24.92 11.29
N LEU A 124 -9.81 24.25 12.40
CA LEU A 124 -10.34 24.89 13.61
C LEU A 124 -9.35 25.87 14.21
N ALA A 125 -8.07 25.49 14.33
CA ALA A 125 -7.02 26.38 14.85
C ALA A 125 -6.87 27.63 13.96
N GLY A 126 -6.86 27.47 12.64
CA GLY A 126 -6.85 28.58 11.70
C GLY A 126 -8.10 29.47 11.81
N TRP A 127 -9.28 28.86 11.94
CA TRP A 127 -10.53 29.60 12.15
C TRP A 127 -10.49 30.44 13.44
N LEU A 128 -10.02 29.88 14.52
CA LEU A 128 -9.80 30.64 15.78
C LEU A 128 -8.77 31.77 15.62
N ALA A 129 -7.67 31.51 14.89
CA ALA A 129 -6.65 32.50 14.59
C ALA A 129 -7.20 33.69 13.79
N LEU A 130 -8.14 33.47 12.86
CA LEU A 130 -8.80 34.54 12.09
C LEU A 130 -9.51 35.55 12.98
N HIS A 131 -10.03 35.12 14.15
CA HIS A 131 -10.67 36.01 15.11
C HIS A 131 -9.67 36.85 15.95
N ALA A 132 -8.39 36.41 15.99
CA ALA A 132 -7.33 37.12 16.71
C ALA A 132 -6.50 38.02 15.79
N VAL A 133 -6.61 37.87 14.47
CA VAL A 133 -5.87 38.72 13.51
C VAL A 133 -6.67 39.97 13.19
N ALA A 134 -6.04 41.13 13.35
CA ALA A 134 -6.64 42.42 13.05
C ALA A 134 -7.05 42.54 11.57
N ASP A 135 -8.12 43.32 11.31
CA ASP A 135 -8.73 43.39 9.95
C ASP A 135 -7.80 44.05 8.92
N ASP A 136 -6.88 44.93 9.37
CA ASP A 136 -5.85 45.54 8.52
C ASP A 136 -4.75 44.60 8.04
N ARG A 137 -4.68 43.38 8.58
CA ARG A 137 -3.73 42.32 8.18
C ARG A 137 -4.28 41.43 7.04
N GLU A 138 -4.69 42.06 5.94
CA GLU A 138 -5.40 41.40 4.83
C GLU A 138 -4.68 40.14 4.29
N VAL A 139 -3.37 40.23 4.02
CA VAL A 139 -2.59 39.11 3.52
C VAL A 139 -2.52 37.94 4.51
N ALA A 140 -2.37 38.24 5.80
CA ALA A 140 -2.36 37.24 6.86
C ALA A 140 -3.73 36.53 6.95
N ARG A 141 -4.82 37.32 6.89
CA ARG A 141 -6.19 36.80 6.88
C ARG A 141 -6.47 35.93 5.64
N LEU A 142 -5.98 36.36 4.45
CA LEU A 142 -6.07 35.56 3.22
C LEU A 142 -5.39 34.20 3.38
N LEU A 143 -4.12 34.17 3.84
CA LEU A 143 -3.38 32.93 4.02
C LEU A 143 -4.02 32.00 5.05
N ILE A 144 -4.43 32.55 6.21
CA ILE A 144 -5.12 31.76 7.24
C ILE A 144 -6.46 31.24 6.72
N GLY A 145 -7.24 32.07 6.02
CA GLY A 145 -8.51 31.68 5.40
C GLY A 145 -8.34 30.56 4.37
N ALA A 146 -7.29 30.65 3.53
CA ALA A 146 -6.97 29.62 2.58
C ALA A 146 -6.59 28.28 3.28
N VAL A 147 -5.82 28.35 4.39
CA VAL A 147 -5.48 27.17 5.20
C VAL A 147 -6.74 26.56 5.84
N VAL A 148 -7.62 27.40 6.41
CA VAL A 148 -8.91 26.96 6.99
C VAL A 148 -9.74 26.23 5.96
N PHE A 149 -9.94 26.85 4.80
CA PHE A 149 -10.73 26.28 3.71
C PHE A 149 -10.15 24.96 3.23
N THR A 150 -8.84 24.93 2.93
CA THR A 150 -8.18 23.75 2.39
C THR A 150 -8.19 22.58 3.37
N ASN A 151 -7.83 22.83 4.63
CA ASN A 151 -7.84 21.77 5.64
C ASN A 151 -9.25 21.27 5.95
N GLY A 152 -10.25 22.17 6.02
CA GLY A 152 -11.66 21.81 6.17
C GLY A 152 -12.17 20.97 5.00
N PHE A 153 -11.85 21.38 3.77
CA PHE A 153 -12.21 20.64 2.56
C PHE A 153 -11.54 19.26 2.54
N VAL A 154 -10.23 19.17 2.79
CA VAL A 154 -9.47 17.90 2.81
C VAL A 154 -10.00 16.97 3.90
N ALA A 155 -10.34 17.50 5.10
CA ALA A 155 -10.94 16.70 6.18
C ALA A 155 -12.27 16.06 5.74
N ILE A 156 -13.18 16.87 5.17
CA ILE A 156 -14.49 16.39 4.72
C ILE A 156 -14.35 15.44 3.53
N PHE A 157 -13.51 15.81 2.55
CA PHE A 157 -13.32 15.01 1.34
C PHE A 157 -12.73 13.63 1.66
N ASN A 158 -11.72 13.56 2.53
CA ASN A 158 -11.14 12.30 2.96
C ASN A 158 -12.08 11.44 3.80
N LEU A 159 -13.14 11.99 4.40
CA LEU A 159 -14.17 11.21 5.11
C LEU A 159 -15.25 10.63 4.17
N LEU A 160 -15.23 10.94 2.87
CA LEU A 160 -16.16 10.31 1.93
C LEU A 160 -15.95 8.78 1.90
N PRO A 161 -17.05 7.99 1.94
CA PRO A 161 -16.96 6.54 2.10
C PRO A 161 -16.58 5.85 0.78
N GLY A 162 -15.33 5.97 0.35
CA GLY A 162 -14.86 5.35 -0.90
C GLY A 162 -13.35 5.34 -1.04
N MET A 163 -12.79 4.20 -1.48
CA MET A 163 -11.37 4.14 -1.83
C MET A 163 -11.05 5.07 -3.01
N PRO A 164 -9.89 5.73 -3.00
CA PRO A 164 -8.72 5.54 -2.08
C PRO A 164 -8.69 6.49 -0.87
N LEU A 165 -9.80 7.13 -0.52
CA LEU A 165 -9.89 8.10 0.58
C LEU A 165 -9.88 7.40 1.95
N ASP A 166 -9.56 8.13 3.03
CA ASP A 166 -9.55 7.59 4.41
C ASP A 166 -10.91 7.06 4.84
N GLY A 167 -12.01 7.72 4.45
CA GLY A 167 -13.37 7.25 4.65
C GLY A 167 -13.64 5.90 3.98
N GLY A 168 -12.93 5.59 2.89
CA GLY A 168 -12.94 4.27 2.28
C GLY A 168 -12.29 3.21 3.17
N PHE A 169 -11.17 3.51 3.84
CA PHE A 169 -10.55 2.60 4.81
C PHE A 169 -11.40 2.44 6.07
N ILE A 170 -12.10 3.49 6.50
CA ILE A 170 -13.09 3.40 7.59
C ILE A 170 -14.23 2.46 7.18
N LEU A 171 -14.78 2.62 5.96
CA LEU A 171 -15.83 1.76 5.42
C LEU A 171 -15.35 0.31 5.28
N ASP A 172 -14.13 0.08 4.76
CA ASP A 172 -13.47 -1.23 4.71
C ASP A 172 -13.45 -1.87 6.10
N ALA A 173 -12.97 -1.16 7.11
CA ALA A 173 -12.86 -1.63 8.48
C ALA A 173 -14.24 -1.99 9.09
N VAL A 174 -15.27 -1.19 8.85
CA VAL A 174 -16.65 -1.45 9.32
C VAL A 174 -17.20 -2.72 8.68
N VAL A 175 -17.11 -2.83 7.33
CA VAL A 175 -17.61 -4.02 6.62
C VAL A 175 -16.81 -5.26 7.03
N TRP A 176 -15.49 -5.15 7.16
CA TRP A 176 -14.65 -6.24 7.66
C TRP A 176 -15.06 -6.68 9.06
N ARG A 177 -15.32 -5.74 9.98
CA ARG A 177 -15.77 -6.04 11.35
C ARG A 177 -17.10 -6.78 11.36
N LEU A 178 -18.02 -6.43 10.46
CA LEU A 178 -19.36 -7.01 10.37
C LEU A 178 -19.38 -8.38 9.67
N THR A 179 -18.53 -8.57 8.65
CA THR A 179 -18.53 -9.78 7.80
C THR A 179 -17.43 -10.78 8.16
N GLY A 180 -16.44 -10.38 8.97
CA GLY A 180 -15.22 -11.16 9.19
C GLY A 180 -14.26 -11.20 8.00
N SER A 181 -14.59 -10.53 6.88
CA SER A 181 -13.82 -10.59 5.62
C SER A 181 -13.31 -9.24 5.18
N ARG A 182 -11.99 -9.04 5.23
CA ARG A 182 -11.33 -7.84 4.71
C ARG A 182 -11.54 -7.67 3.20
N SER A 183 -11.56 -8.77 2.46
CA SER A 183 -11.86 -8.72 1.02
C SER A 183 -13.27 -8.21 0.72
N ALA A 184 -14.25 -8.47 1.60
CA ALA A 184 -15.59 -7.90 1.47
C ALA A 184 -15.56 -6.38 1.72
N GLY A 185 -14.84 -5.93 2.74
CA GLY A 185 -14.66 -4.51 3.07
C GLY A 185 -14.03 -3.73 1.90
N LEU A 186 -12.88 -4.19 1.40
CA LEU A 186 -12.19 -3.59 0.26
C LEU A 186 -13.08 -3.54 -0.99
N LEU A 187 -13.89 -4.58 -1.24
CA LEU A 187 -14.78 -4.60 -2.40
C LEU A 187 -15.87 -3.54 -2.29
N VAL A 188 -16.53 -3.44 -1.14
CA VAL A 188 -17.58 -2.43 -0.89
C VAL A 188 -16.98 -1.03 -0.97
N ALA A 189 -15.88 -0.76 -0.27
CA ALA A 189 -15.22 0.54 -0.28
C ALA A 189 -14.72 0.94 -1.68
N GLY A 190 -14.25 -0.02 -2.48
CA GLY A 190 -13.84 0.21 -3.86
C GLY A 190 -15.03 0.57 -4.76
N TRP A 191 -16.17 -0.13 -4.66
CA TRP A 191 -17.36 0.24 -5.43
C TRP A 191 -17.94 1.59 -4.99
N CYS A 192 -17.97 1.89 -3.68
CA CYS A 192 -18.36 3.22 -3.19
C CYS A 192 -17.44 4.31 -3.75
N GLY A 193 -16.12 4.07 -3.84
CA GLY A 193 -15.19 5.01 -4.47
C GLY A 193 -15.50 5.30 -5.94
N ARG A 194 -15.93 4.30 -6.72
CA ARG A 194 -16.41 4.51 -8.09
C ARG A 194 -17.69 5.35 -8.14
N VAL A 195 -18.63 5.10 -7.22
CA VAL A 195 -19.85 5.90 -7.09
C VAL A 195 -19.52 7.35 -6.76
N VAL A 196 -18.58 7.58 -5.83
CA VAL A 196 -18.11 8.93 -5.50
C VAL A 196 -17.47 9.61 -6.73
N ALA A 197 -16.62 8.90 -7.49
CA ALA A 197 -16.00 9.44 -8.71
C ALA A 197 -17.04 9.84 -9.76
N VAL A 198 -18.02 8.99 -10.02
CA VAL A 198 -19.12 9.29 -10.96
C VAL A 198 -19.99 10.45 -10.45
N GLY A 199 -20.33 10.44 -9.15
CA GLY A 199 -21.10 11.52 -8.51
C GLY A 199 -20.38 12.87 -8.60
N PHE A 200 -19.05 12.87 -8.45
CA PHE A 200 -18.23 14.08 -8.56
C PHE A 200 -18.28 14.67 -9.98
N VAL A 201 -18.11 13.85 -11.02
CA VAL A 201 -18.27 14.28 -12.42
C VAL A 201 -19.71 14.73 -12.70
N GLY A 202 -20.68 13.98 -12.21
CA GLY A 202 -22.11 14.35 -12.34
C GLY A 202 -22.42 15.73 -11.77
N TRP A 203 -21.87 16.02 -10.58
CA TRP A 203 -22.05 17.32 -9.92
C TRP A 203 -21.34 18.46 -10.64
N THR A 204 -20.10 18.26 -11.06
CA THR A 204 -19.23 19.34 -11.58
C THR A 204 -19.40 19.57 -13.07
N VAL A 205 -19.79 18.57 -13.85
CA VAL A 205 -19.89 18.63 -15.31
C VAL A 205 -21.33 18.46 -15.79
N VAL A 206 -21.99 17.37 -15.39
CA VAL A 206 -23.32 17.01 -15.94
C VAL A 206 -24.39 17.96 -15.44
N ARG A 207 -24.40 18.31 -14.15
CA ARG A 207 -25.41 19.22 -13.57
C ARG A 207 -25.42 20.60 -14.21
N PRO A 208 -24.30 21.33 -14.43
CA PRO A 208 -24.30 22.59 -15.18
C PRO A 208 -24.84 22.42 -16.59
N LEU A 209 -24.41 21.39 -17.33
CA LEU A 209 -24.92 21.14 -18.72
C LEU A 209 -26.42 20.94 -18.76
N VAL A 210 -26.99 20.16 -17.81
CA VAL A 210 -28.47 19.97 -17.74
C VAL A 210 -29.20 21.27 -17.43
N ARG A 211 -28.56 22.25 -16.79
CA ARG A 211 -29.09 23.57 -16.49
C ARG A 211 -28.91 24.58 -17.64
N GLY A 212 -28.31 24.15 -18.75
CA GLY A 212 -28.00 25.03 -19.87
C GLY A 212 -26.79 25.96 -19.63
N GLU A 213 -26.04 25.70 -18.58
CA GLU A 213 -24.80 26.41 -18.22
C GLU A 213 -23.61 25.74 -18.90
N THR A 214 -22.63 26.50 -19.39
CA THR A 214 -21.37 25.94 -19.90
C THR A 214 -20.41 25.72 -18.73
N PRO A 215 -19.97 24.46 -18.43
CA PRO A 215 -19.00 24.23 -17.41
C PRO A 215 -17.66 24.93 -17.73
N GLN A 216 -17.08 25.62 -16.76
CA GLN A 216 -15.78 26.24 -16.96
C GLN A 216 -14.71 25.18 -17.17
N THR A 217 -13.84 25.38 -18.17
CA THR A 217 -12.78 24.44 -18.56
C THR A 217 -11.91 24.01 -17.37
N PHE A 218 -11.63 24.95 -16.46
CA PHE A 218 -10.87 24.67 -15.24
C PHE A 218 -11.55 23.59 -14.37
N TYR A 219 -12.85 23.72 -14.09
CA TYR A 219 -13.58 22.74 -13.28
C TYR A 219 -13.71 21.39 -13.98
N VAL A 220 -13.87 21.38 -15.31
CA VAL A 220 -13.89 20.14 -16.09
C VAL A 220 -12.55 19.39 -15.96
N LEU A 221 -11.43 20.09 -16.16
CA LEU A 221 -10.10 19.52 -16.06
C LEU A 221 -9.84 18.91 -14.68
N TRP A 222 -10.11 19.68 -13.61
CA TRP A 222 -9.95 19.20 -12.23
C TRP A 222 -10.88 18.03 -11.92
N SER A 223 -12.09 18.05 -12.45
CA SER A 223 -13.04 16.95 -12.24
C SER A 223 -12.57 15.65 -12.87
N VAL A 224 -12.06 15.71 -14.09
CA VAL A 224 -11.48 14.54 -14.77
C VAL A 224 -10.28 14.01 -14.01
N LEU A 225 -9.41 14.91 -13.54
CA LEU A 225 -8.21 14.53 -12.77
C LEU A 225 -8.57 13.82 -11.45
N ILE A 226 -9.45 14.44 -10.66
CA ILE A 226 -9.86 13.88 -9.36
C ILE A 226 -10.66 12.58 -9.55
N ALA A 227 -11.62 12.56 -10.48
CA ALA A 227 -12.40 11.35 -10.77
C ALA A 227 -11.50 10.21 -11.30
N GLY A 228 -10.52 10.52 -12.15
CA GLY A 228 -9.53 9.57 -12.62
C GLY A 228 -8.70 8.96 -11.48
N PHE A 229 -8.21 9.80 -10.57
CA PHE A 229 -7.51 9.35 -9.37
C PHE A 229 -8.38 8.42 -8.50
N LEU A 230 -9.61 8.85 -8.20
CA LEU A 230 -10.56 8.03 -7.41
C LEU A 230 -10.87 6.71 -8.12
N TRP A 231 -11.06 6.74 -9.45
CA TRP A 231 -11.38 5.54 -10.23
C TRP A 231 -10.25 4.52 -10.23
N VAL A 232 -9.01 4.96 -10.40
CA VAL A 232 -7.82 4.10 -10.36
C VAL A 232 -7.63 3.53 -8.96
N GLY A 233 -7.69 4.35 -7.91
CA GLY A 233 -7.56 3.92 -6.53
C GLY A 233 -8.65 2.91 -6.13
N ALA A 234 -9.91 3.17 -6.49
CA ALA A 234 -11.03 2.25 -6.30
C ALA A 234 -10.82 0.94 -7.07
N GLY A 235 -10.32 1.01 -8.31
CA GLY A 235 -9.96 -0.16 -9.10
C GLY A 235 -8.91 -1.04 -8.44
N ASN A 236 -7.88 -0.44 -7.88
CA ASN A 236 -6.83 -1.14 -7.13
C ASN A 236 -7.37 -1.81 -5.86
N ALA A 237 -8.32 -1.19 -5.16
CA ALA A 237 -8.97 -1.80 -3.99
C ALA A 237 -9.81 -3.01 -4.40
N ILE A 238 -10.60 -2.90 -5.48
CA ILE A 238 -11.39 -4.01 -6.02
C ILE A 238 -10.49 -5.17 -6.47
N ALA A 239 -9.37 -4.88 -7.13
CA ALA A 239 -8.41 -5.89 -7.56
C ALA A 239 -7.80 -6.63 -6.37
N ARG A 240 -7.38 -5.91 -5.32
CA ARG A 240 -6.89 -6.50 -4.06
C ARG A 240 -7.94 -7.36 -3.38
N ALA A 241 -9.20 -6.91 -3.35
CA ALA A 241 -10.31 -7.67 -2.79
C ALA A 241 -10.54 -9.00 -3.54
N ARG A 242 -10.46 -8.98 -4.88
CA ARG A 242 -10.60 -10.18 -5.70
C ARG A 242 -9.43 -11.15 -5.48
N ALA A 243 -8.20 -10.64 -5.47
CA ALA A 243 -7.01 -11.45 -5.18
C ALA A 243 -7.11 -12.10 -3.79
N GLY A 244 -7.47 -11.35 -2.74
CA GLY A 244 -7.64 -11.92 -1.40
C GLY A 244 -8.71 -12.99 -1.32
N ARG A 245 -9.83 -12.86 -2.06
CA ARG A 245 -10.85 -13.91 -2.15
C ARG A 245 -10.35 -15.15 -2.89
N LEU A 246 -9.49 -14.96 -3.90
CA LEU A 246 -8.88 -16.08 -4.63
C LEU A 246 -7.92 -16.84 -3.73
N PHE A 247 -7.03 -16.14 -3.02
CA PHE A 247 -6.07 -16.76 -2.10
C PHE A 247 -6.77 -17.55 -0.98
N ALA A 248 -7.89 -17.05 -0.46
CA ALA A 248 -8.67 -17.74 0.56
C ALA A 248 -9.31 -19.07 0.09
N ARG A 249 -9.34 -19.35 -1.22
CA ARG A 249 -9.87 -20.61 -1.77
C ARG A 249 -8.83 -21.72 -1.85
N VAL A 250 -7.54 -21.39 -1.79
CA VAL A 250 -6.44 -22.35 -1.90
C VAL A 250 -5.75 -22.43 -0.54
N ARG A 251 -5.54 -23.63 -0.03
CA ARG A 251 -4.84 -23.87 1.23
C ARG A 251 -3.39 -24.27 0.98
N VAL A 252 -2.52 -23.98 1.94
CA VAL A 252 -1.10 -24.36 1.86
C VAL A 252 -0.95 -25.86 1.59
N ARG A 253 -1.72 -26.72 2.27
CA ARG A 253 -1.69 -28.18 2.08
C ARG A 253 -2.01 -28.64 0.65
N ASP A 254 -2.78 -27.84 -0.13
CA ASP A 254 -3.21 -28.22 -1.49
C ASP A 254 -2.05 -28.09 -2.49
N VAL A 255 -1.02 -27.32 -2.15
CA VAL A 255 0.16 -27.05 -3.00
C VAL A 255 1.46 -27.54 -2.36
N LEU A 256 1.40 -28.04 -1.10
CA LEU A 256 2.55 -28.50 -0.34
C LEU A 256 3.02 -29.86 -0.87
N ARG A 257 4.32 -29.96 -1.14
CA ARG A 257 4.99 -31.23 -1.46
C ARG A 257 5.87 -31.66 -0.29
N PRO A 258 5.88 -32.95 0.08
CA PRO A 258 6.78 -33.43 1.11
C PRO A 258 8.24 -33.23 0.70
N ALA A 259 9.10 -32.90 1.65
CA ALA A 259 10.53 -32.79 1.45
C ALA A 259 11.26 -33.43 2.65
N ALA A 260 12.36 -34.10 2.36
CA ALA A 260 13.27 -34.57 3.39
C ALA A 260 14.26 -33.46 3.76
N ILE A 261 14.84 -33.52 4.96
CA ILE A 261 15.88 -32.58 5.40
C ILE A 261 17.18 -33.36 5.55
N ALA A 262 18.24 -32.80 5.02
CA ALA A 262 19.57 -33.37 5.17
C ALA A 262 20.63 -32.30 5.44
N PRO A 263 21.64 -32.56 6.27
CA PRO A 263 22.77 -31.66 6.42
C PRO A 263 23.58 -31.61 5.11
N ASP A 264 24.26 -30.50 4.89
CA ASP A 264 25.11 -30.26 3.73
C ASP A 264 26.26 -31.27 3.60
N THR A 265 26.65 -31.88 4.72
CA THR A 265 27.69 -32.93 4.84
C THR A 265 27.18 -34.33 4.50
N ALA A 266 25.86 -34.55 4.39
CA ALA A 266 25.28 -35.86 4.07
C ALA A 266 25.78 -36.37 2.72
N LEU A 267 25.97 -37.70 2.62
CA LEU A 267 26.34 -38.33 1.35
C LEU A 267 25.11 -38.44 0.42
N ALA A 268 25.25 -38.08 -0.83
CA ALA A 268 24.16 -38.11 -1.80
C ALA A 268 23.53 -39.49 -1.97
N ALA A 269 24.33 -40.57 -1.84
CA ALA A 269 23.86 -41.94 -1.89
C ALA A 269 22.90 -42.33 -0.76
N GLN A 270 22.91 -41.58 0.35
CA GLN A 270 22.06 -41.79 1.54
C GLN A 270 20.78 -41.00 1.49
N LEU A 271 20.63 -40.06 0.53
CA LEU A 271 19.45 -39.22 0.38
C LEU A 271 18.28 -39.98 -0.23
N PRO A 272 17.02 -39.59 0.14
CA PRO A 272 15.83 -40.14 -0.50
C PRO A 272 15.81 -39.84 -2.00
N GLN A 273 15.70 -40.88 -2.85
CA GLN A 273 15.80 -40.72 -4.31
C GLN A 273 14.49 -40.22 -4.97
N ALA A 274 13.36 -40.32 -4.27
CA ALA A 274 12.03 -40.03 -4.81
C ALA A 274 11.42 -38.72 -4.27
N THR A 275 12.12 -38.00 -3.37
CA THR A 275 11.58 -36.83 -2.66
C THR A 275 12.58 -35.69 -2.74
N ASP A 276 12.08 -34.48 -2.86
CA ASP A 276 12.92 -33.28 -2.73
C ASP A 276 13.65 -33.27 -1.39
N VAL A 277 14.90 -32.80 -1.36
CA VAL A 277 15.72 -32.73 -0.16
C VAL A 277 16.09 -31.26 0.10
N VAL A 278 15.67 -30.77 1.24
CA VAL A 278 16.10 -29.46 1.77
C VAL A 278 17.45 -29.63 2.46
N VAL A 279 18.44 -28.88 2.00
CA VAL A 279 19.79 -28.92 2.54
C VAL A 279 19.97 -27.82 3.57
N VAL A 280 20.40 -28.21 4.77
CA VAL A 280 20.65 -27.30 5.88
C VAL A 280 22.14 -27.23 6.20
N ASP A 281 22.60 -26.08 6.67
CA ASP A 281 23.97 -25.91 7.16
C ASP A 281 24.16 -26.54 8.55
N GLN A 282 25.37 -26.42 9.11
CA GLN A 282 25.71 -26.94 10.45
C GLN A 282 24.93 -26.30 11.61
N ARG A 283 24.25 -25.16 11.34
CA ARG A 283 23.36 -24.45 12.28
C ARG A 283 21.91 -24.81 12.10
N GLY A 284 21.58 -25.67 11.13
CA GLY A 284 20.22 -26.03 10.77
C GLY A 284 19.51 -25.00 9.87
N VAL A 285 20.23 -24.01 9.31
CA VAL A 285 19.66 -23.01 8.44
C VAL A 285 19.48 -23.58 7.02
N PRO A 286 18.27 -23.59 6.45
CA PRO A 286 18.02 -24.11 5.11
C PRO A 286 18.56 -23.14 4.04
N TRP A 287 19.37 -23.65 3.12
CA TRP A 287 19.99 -22.82 2.09
C TRP A 287 19.88 -23.36 0.67
N GLY A 288 19.51 -24.62 0.49
CA GLY A 288 19.47 -25.27 -0.82
C GLY A 288 18.44 -26.38 -0.93
N VAL A 289 18.12 -26.76 -2.16
CA VAL A 289 17.21 -27.87 -2.48
C VAL A 289 17.88 -28.77 -3.50
N ILE A 290 17.74 -30.09 -3.32
CA ILE A 290 18.12 -31.13 -4.29
C ILE A 290 16.84 -31.79 -4.78
N ALA A 291 16.53 -31.67 -6.07
CA ALA A 291 15.41 -32.36 -6.66
C ALA A 291 15.76 -33.81 -6.98
N PRO A 292 14.78 -34.74 -7.00
CA PRO A 292 15.00 -36.13 -7.37
C PRO A 292 15.74 -36.32 -8.71
N ALA A 293 15.44 -35.47 -9.70
CA ALA A 293 16.09 -35.50 -11.01
C ALA A 293 17.59 -35.13 -10.92
N GLU A 294 18.03 -34.38 -9.95
CA GLU A 294 19.45 -34.05 -9.73
C GLU A 294 20.20 -35.25 -9.16
N LEU A 295 19.58 -35.94 -8.19
CA LEU A 295 20.12 -37.18 -7.65
C LEU A 295 20.22 -38.27 -8.70
N GLN A 296 19.20 -38.42 -9.54
CA GLN A 296 19.20 -39.40 -10.65
C GLN A 296 20.26 -39.09 -11.70
N ARG A 297 20.47 -37.82 -12.05
CA ARG A 297 21.53 -37.42 -13.01
C ARG A 297 22.93 -37.63 -12.47
N ALA A 298 23.11 -37.49 -11.17
CA ALA A 298 24.36 -37.74 -10.48
C ALA A 298 24.58 -39.26 -10.21
N ALA A 299 23.57 -40.12 -10.41
CA ALA A 299 23.65 -41.54 -10.15
C ALA A 299 24.75 -42.21 -11.01
N GLY A 300 25.76 -42.73 -10.36
CA GLY A 300 26.93 -43.35 -10.96
C GLY A 300 27.89 -43.87 -9.91
N PRO A 301 29.02 -44.50 -10.27
CA PRO A 301 29.97 -45.08 -9.33
C PRO A 301 30.56 -44.12 -8.31
N GLY A 302 30.53 -42.79 -8.61
CA GLY A 302 31.04 -41.73 -7.72
C GLY A 302 30.03 -41.14 -6.74
N LEU A 303 28.73 -41.49 -6.80
CA LEU A 303 27.69 -40.89 -5.93
C LEU A 303 27.93 -41.11 -4.43
N GLN A 304 28.64 -42.19 -4.09
CA GLN A 304 28.97 -42.55 -2.70
C GLN A 304 29.94 -41.55 -2.05
N GLU A 305 30.68 -40.77 -2.81
CA GLU A 305 31.62 -39.76 -2.32
C GLU A 305 31.08 -38.32 -2.43
N VAL A 306 29.98 -38.13 -3.17
CA VAL A 306 29.39 -36.78 -3.37
C VAL A 306 28.59 -36.37 -2.16
N ARG A 307 28.85 -35.16 -1.63
CA ARG A 307 28.06 -34.57 -0.55
C ARG A 307 26.83 -33.86 -1.08
N ALA A 308 25.79 -33.74 -0.25
CA ALA A 308 24.58 -33.00 -0.54
C ALA A 308 24.85 -31.57 -1.01
N ALA A 309 25.82 -30.90 -0.37
CA ALA A 309 26.23 -29.54 -0.74
C ALA A 309 26.65 -29.39 -2.21
N ALA A 310 27.21 -30.44 -2.83
CA ALA A 310 27.67 -30.37 -4.22
C ALA A 310 26.54 -30.50 -5.26
N LEU A 311 25.38 -31.01 -4.85
CA LEU A 311 24.19 -31.17 -5.70
C LEU A 311 23.11 -30.14 -5.43
N ALA A 312 23.18 -29.45 -4.28
CA ALA A 312 22.15 -28.53 -3.85
C ALA A 312 22.12 -27.27 -4.71
N ARG A 313 20.93 -26.95 -5.22
CA ARG A 313 20.65 -25.66 -5.85
C ARG A 313 20.40 -24.63 -4.75
N VAL A 314 21.28 -23.61 -4.70
CA VAL A 314 21.18 -22.51 -3.72
C VAL A 314 19.88 -21.75 -3.92
N GLN A 315 19.18 -21.49 -2.83
CA GLN A 315 17.95 -20.70 -2.81
C GLN A 315 18.25 -19.26 -2.40
N PRO A 316 17.47 -18.28 -2.91
CA PRO A 316 17.64 -16.87 -2.56
C PRO A 316 17.27 -16.61 -1.09
N ALA A 317 17.82 -15.55 -0.51
CA ALA A 317 17.42 -15.11 0.83
C ALA A 317 15.91 -14.80 0.85
N GLY A 318 15.22 -15.23 1.92
CA GLY A 318 13.77 -15.04 2.06
C GLY A 318 12.90 -16.13 1.45
N TRP A 319 13.48 -17.20 0.92
CA TRP A 319 12.73 -18.33 0.36
C TRP A 319 11.97 -19.20 1.39
N VAL A 320 12.09 -18.86 2.67
CA VAL A 320 11.40 -19.55 3.77
C VAL A 320 10.13 -18.78 4.12
N ALA A 321 8.98 -19.46 4.03
CA ALA A 321 7.69 -18.94 4.41
C ALA A 321 7.22 -19.61 5.71
N GLU A 322 7.10 -18.84 6.80
CA GLU A 322 6.56 -19.32 8.05
C GLU A 322 5.04 -19.18 8.06
N VAL A 323 4.33 -20.24 8.38
CA VAL A 323 2.87 -20.26 8.48
C VAL A 323 2.44 -20.94 9.79
N PRO A 324 1.31 -20.52 10.39
CA PRO A 324 0.85 -21.11 11.65
C PRO A 324 0.32 -22.54 11.49
N SER A 325 -0.08 -22.95 10.27
CA SER A 325 -0.60 -24.28 9.96
C SER A 325 -0.64 -24.48 8.45
N VAL A 326 -0.60 -25.73 7.99
CA VAL A 326 -0.81 -26.09 6.58
C VAL A 326 -2.28 -25.90 6.13
N ASP A 327 -3.20 -25.73 7.07
CA ASP A 327 -4.62 -25.52 6.78
C ASP A 327 -5.01 -24.06 6.55
N VAL A 328 -4.07 -23.13 6.69
CA VAL A 328 -4.29 -21.71 6.35
C VAL A 328 -4.29 -21.50 4.82
N ASP A 329 -4.79 -20.36 4.40
CA ASP A 329 -4.75 -19.97 2.98
C ASP A 329 -3.33 -19.62 2.52
N VAL A 330 -3.14 -19.54 1.21
CA VAL A 330 -1.82 -19.33 0.59
C VAL A 330 -1.34 -17.88 0.63
N THR A 331 -2.02 -16.97 1.33
CA THR A 331 -1.66 -15.53 1.38
C THR A 331 -0.21 -15.30 1.81
N ALA A 332 0.26 -16.02 2.84
CA ALA A 332 1.64 -15.91 3.32
C ALA A 332 2.65 -16.38 2.26
N LEU A 333 2.34 -17.44 1.52
CA LEU A 333 3.20 -17.94 0.45
C LEU A 333 3.29 -16.96 -0.73
N VAL A 334 2.16 -16.39 -1.13
CA VAL A 334 2.14 -15.38 -2.21
C VAL A 334 2.95 -14.16 -1.81
N ARG A 335 2.85 -13.73 -0.55
CA ARG A 335 3.64 -12.60 -0.03
C ARG A 335 5.13 -12.93 -0.03
N ALA A 336 5.55 -14.06 0.53
CA ALA A 336 6.95 -14.48 0.53
C ALA A 336 7.53 -14.56 -0.89
N ALA A 337 6.75 -15.09 -1.86
CA ALA A 337 7.16 -15.12 -3.25
C ALA A 337 7.34 -13.73 -3.87
N GLN A 338 6.50 -12.76 -3.52
CA GLN A 338 6.59 -11.37 -4.00
C GLN A 338 7.79 -10.63 -3.40
N ASP A 339 8.09 -10.85 -2.10
CA ASP A 339 9.19 -10.18 -1.39
C ASP A 339 10.55 -10.63 -1.92
N VAL A 340 10.70 -11.90 -2.31
CA VAL A 340 11.94 -12.43 -2.91
C VAL A 340 12.10 -12.01 -4.37
N GLY A 341 10.99 -11.75 -5.08
CA GLY A 341 10.99 -11.38 -6.49
C GLY A 341 11.13 -12.56 -7.45
N GLY A 342 11.17 -12.29 -8.77
CA GLY A 342 11.02 -13.28 -9.83
C GLY A 342 12.10 -14.36 -9.97
N ALA A 343 13.09 -14.43 -9.07
CA ALA A 343 14.16 -15.43 -9.09
C ALA A 343 13.82 -16.73 -8.31
N ILE A 344 12.73 -16.72 -7.54
CA ILE A 344 12.35 -17.84 -6.69
C ILE A 344 11.55 -18.88 -7.50
N GLN A 345 11.93 -20.14 -7.37
CA GLN A 345 11.22 -21.27 -7.98
C GLN A 345 10.43 -22.09 -6.96
N GLU A 346 10.92 -22.12 -5.72
CA GLU A 346 10.37 -22.91 -4.63
C GLU A 346 10.43 -22.15 -3.32
N LEU A 347 9.41 -22.33 -2.48
CA LEU A 347 9.34 -21.85 -1.11
C LEU A 347 9.42 -23.01 -0.14
N LEU A 348 10.25 -22.89 0.88
CA LEU A 348 10.23 -23.79 2.04
C LEU A 348 9.14 -23.29 3.01
N VAL A 349 8.18 -24.15 3.29
CA VAL A 349 7.13 -23.89 4.27
C VAL A 349 7.57 -24.41 5.62
N VAL A 350 7.49 -23.54 6.64
CA VAL A 350 7.82 -23.85 8.02
C VAL A 350 6.58 -23.65 8.87
N VAL A 351 6.26 -24.62 9.75
CA VAL A 351 5.16 -24.58 10.73
C VAL A 351 5.78 -24.80 12.10
N ASP A 352 5.52 -23.91 13.05
CA ASP A 352 6.07 -23.97 14.41
C ASP A 352 7.59 -24.17 14.44
N GLY A 353 8.31 -23.50 13.56
CA GLY A 353 9.77 -23.61 13.43
C GLY A 353 10.27 -24.90 12.80
N GLN A 354 9.36 -25.80 12.35
CA GLN A 354 9.71 -27.06 11.71
C GLN A 354 9.38 -27.03 10.21
N PRO A 355 10.28 -27.48 9.32
CA PRO A 355 10.01 -27.61 7.91
C PRO A 355 8.86 -28.59 7.64
N ALA A 356 7.81 -28.08 7.01
CA ALA A 356 6.62 -28.86 6.65
C ALA A 356 6.68 -29.41 5.21
N GLY A 357 7.43 -28.78 4.31
CA GLY A 357 7.61 -29.20 2.93
C GLY A 357 7.95 -28.03 2.01
N LEU A 358 7.91 -28.29 0.69
CA LEU A 358 8.21 -27.34 -0.37
C LEU A 358 6.96 -26.97 -1.16
N VAL A 359 6.88 -25.75 -1.65
CA VAL A 359 5.88 -25.28 -2.58
C VAL A 359 6.56 -24.73 -3.82
N ALA A 360 6.33 -25.34 -4.98
CA ALA A 360 6.78 -24.79 -6.24
C ALA A 360 5.92 -23.58 -6.62
N ILE A 361 6.55 -22.48 -7.03
CA ILE A 361 5.84 -21.24 -7.43
C ILE A 361 4.90 -21.51 -8.60
N GLN A 362 5.31 -22.37 -9.54
CA GLN A 362 4.45 -22.78 -10.65
C GLN A 362 3.19 -23.52 -10.17
N ALA A 363 3.32 -24.48 -9.24
CA ALA A 363 2.17 -25.21 -8.69
C ALA A 363 1.22 -24.28 -7.92
N LEU A 364 1.76 -23.29 -7.19
CA LEU A 364 0.97 -22.24 -6.55
C LEU A 364 0.20 -21.42 -7.60
N GLY A 365 0.86 -21.01 -8.68
CA GLY A 365 0.21 -20.30 -9.79
C GLY A 365 -0.91 -21.11 -10.45
N ASP A 366 -0.65 -22.40 -10.72
CA ASP A 366 -1.63 -23.32 -11.33
C ASP A 366 -2.85 -23.54 -10.42
N ALA A 367 -2.63 -23.69 -9.11
CA ALA A 367 -3.71 -23.84 -8.13
C ALA A 367 -4.58 -22.58 -8.04
N LEU A 368 -3.96 -21.38 -8.07
CA LEU A 368 -4.67 -20.13 -8.11
C LEU A 368 -5.46 -19.96 -9.41
N ALA A 369 -4.88 -20.27 -10.57
CA ALA A 369 -5.56 -20.23 -11.86
C ALA A 369 -6.74 -21.22 -11.93
N ALA A 370 -6.61 -22.39 -11.32
CA ALA A 370 -7.70 -23.36 -11.21
C ALA A 370 -8.84 -22.85 -10.31
N ALA A 371 -8.52 -22.19 -9.20
CA ALA A 371 -9.49 -21.61 -8.27
C ALA A 371 -10.23 -20.39 -8.84
N GLU A 372 -9.67 -19.72 -9.85
CA GLU A 372 -10.31 -18.59 -10.55
C GLU A 372 -11.41 -19.06 -11.51
N ARG A 373 -11.32 -20.28 -12.04
CA ARG A 373 -12.33 -20.82 -12.96
C ARG A 373 -13.65 -20.98 -12.21
N PRO A 374 -14.78 -20.48 -12.77
CA PRO A 374 -16.07 -20.75 -12.16
C PRO A 374 -16.28 -22.26 -12.13
N THR A 375 -16.65 -22.79 -10.97
CA THR A 375 -17.09 -24.18 -10.85
C THR A 375 -18.30 -24.32 -11.76
N SER A 376 -18.13 -24.95 -12.91
CA SER A 376 -19.25 -25.34 -13.78
C SER A 376 -20.12 -26.26 -12.92
N ALA A 377 -21.29 -25.75 -12.49
CA ALA A 377 -22.29 -26.59 -11.86
C ALA A 377 -22.59 -27.73 -12.84
N PRO A 378 -22.65 -29.00 -12.39
CA PRO A 378 -23.16 -30.05 -13.25
C PRO A 378 -24.62 -29.73 -13.59
N VAL A 379 -24.91 -29.73 -14.89
CA VAL A 379 -26.24 -29.59 -15.48
C VAL A 379 -27.14 -30.72 -15.00
#